data_f04054e864a8449ed007d36954eebfeb
#
_entry.id   f04054e864a8449ed007d36954eebfeb
#
_cell.length_a   1.000
_cell.length_b   1.000
_cell.length_c   1.000
_cell.angle_alpha   90.00
_cell.angle_beta   90.00
_cell.angle_gamma   90.00
#
_symmetry.space_group_name_H-M   'P 1'
#
loop_
_entity.id
_entity.type
_entity.pdbx_description
1 polymer ?
#
loop_
_entity_poly.entity_id
_entity_poly.type
_entity_poly.pdbx_seq_one_letter_code
_entity_poly.pdbx_strand_id
1 'polypeptide(L)'
;MSKFKKSIFTGAATAIVTPFKNGVIDYESFGKIIDAQIDGGIDAIVVAGTTGEAATLTHEEHCECIKYTVEKVAGRVPVIAGTGSNDTAYGIELSKYACEVGADALLLVTPYYNKANPKGLIKNFLRTADETDKPIILYNVPSRTGCNISLPVYRELAKHERIVAVKEASGNLSSIAELFAECGDYFDIYSGNDDQIVPVMSLGGKGVISVLSNLLPAETHQLCQHCLDGNFAEAAKMQLEYLKLINALFCEVNPIPVKTAMNLLGACDIEMRLPLDEMDDANKAKLVSVMKEYKLL
;
A
#
# COMPACT_ATOMS: atom_id res chain seq x y z
N MET A 1 24.33 10.62 -3.40
CA MET A 1 23.39 10.11 -4.44
C MET A 1 23.08 8.67 -4.09
N SER A 2 21.80 8.29 -3.97
CA SER A 2 21.40 6.93 -3.65
C SER A 2 21.92 5.92 -4.69
N LYS A 3 22.32 4.74 -4.22
CA LYS A 3 22.70 3.56 -5.01
C LYS A 3 21.50 3.08 -5.86
N PHE A 4 20.30 3.31 -5.39
CA PHE A 4 19.02 2.98 -6.03
C PHE A 4 18.50 4.18 -6.83
N LYS A 5 19.13 4.48 -7.97
CA LYS A 5 18.72 5.59 -8.84
C LYS A 5 17.43 5.33 -9.63
N LYS A 6 16.97 4.07 -9.70
CA LYS A 6 15.74 3.69 -10.41
C LYS A 6 14.61 3.57 -9.41
N SER A 7 13.47 4.17 -9.72
CA SER A 7 12.23 3.99 -8.95
C SER A 7 11.91 2.50 -8.80
N ILE A 8 11.36 2.09 -7.63
CA ILE A 8 10.92 0.71 -7.39
C ILE A 8 9.85 0.36 -8.43
N PHE A 9 8.89 1.25 -8.61
CA PHE A 9 7.90 1.22 -9.68
C PHE A 9 7.44 2.66 -10.01
N THR A 10 6.72 2.82 -11.11
CA THR A 10 5.92 4.01 -11.42
C THR A 10 4.54 3.54 -11.85
N GLY A 11 3.50 4.30 -11.52
CA GLY A 11 2.13 3.91 -11.80
C GLY A 11 1.37 3.43 -10.57
N ALA A 12 0.65 2.32 -10.65
CA ALA A 12 -0.20 1.81 -9.60
C ALA A 12 0.34 0.52 -8.96
N ALA A 13 0.51 0.50 -7.65
CA ALA A 13 0.74 -0.73 -6.89
C ALA A 13 -0.52 -1.12 -6.13
N THR A 14 -0.88 -2.39 -6.11
CA THR A 14 -2.00 -2.88 -5.32
C THR A 14 -1.56 -3.20 -3.90
N ALA A 15 -2.15 -2.52 -2.90
CA ALA A 15 -2.17 -3.02 -1.53
C ALA A 15 -3.13 -4.21 -1.48
N ILE A 16 -2.60 -5.41 -1.76
CA ILE A 16 -3.40 -6.60 -2.01
C ILE A 16 -4.05 -7.13 -0.73
N VAL A 17 -5.28 -7.62 -0.82
CA VAL A 17 -5.96 -8.30 0.28
C VAL A 17 -5.33 -9.67 0.55
N THR A 18 -5.41 -10.14 1.79
CA THR A 18 -5.12 -11.53 2.15
C THR A 18 -6.45 -12.27 2.31
N PRO A 19 -6.80 -13.21 1.42
CA PRO A 19 -8.03 -13.99 1.55
C PRO A 19 -7.87 -15.04 2.64
N PHE A 20 -8.91 -15.20 3.46
CA PHE A 20 -9.00 -16.25 4.48
C PHE A 20 -10.16 -17.19 4.15
N LYS A 21 -10.03 -18.45 4.56
CA LYS A 21 -11.08 -19.47 4.50
C LYS A 21 -10.88 -20.50 5.60
N ASN A 22 -11.91 -20.71 6.40
CA ASN A 22 -11.87 -21.62 7.55
C ASN A 22 -10.73 -21.30 8.54
N GLY A 23 -10.47 -20.04 8.82
CA GLY A 23 -9.47 -19.55 9.77
C GLY A 23 -8.04 -19.50 9.25
N VAL A 24 -7.76 -19.95 8.02
CA VAL A 24 -6.42 -19.98 7.42
C VAL A 24 -6.35 -19.14 6.14
N ILE A 25 -5.15 -18.80 5.69
CA ILE A 25 -4.96 -18.10 4.41
C ILE A 25 -5.36 -19.02 3.26
N ASP A 26 -6.24 -18.55 2.38
CA ASP A 26 -6.65 -19.24 1.15
C ASP A 26 -5.66 -18.91 0.01
N TYR A 27 -4.59 -19.68 -0.06
CA TYR A 27 -3.56 -19.51 -1.09
C TYR A 27 -4.06 -19.76 -2.52
N GLU A 28 -5.13 -20.53 -2.70
CA GLU A 28 -5.71 -20.75 -4.03
C GLU A 28 -6.38 -19.47 -4.54
N SER A 29 -7.25 -18.86 -3.74
CA SER A 29 -7.85 -17.56 -4.06
C SER A 29 -6.79 -16.47 -4.14
N PHE A 30 -5.81 -16.47 -3.23
CA PHE A 30 -4.74 -15.49 -3.24
C PHE A 30 -3.93 -15.51 -4.53
N GLY A 31 -3.58 -16.70 -5.02
CA GLY A 31 -2.87 -16.85 -6.29
C GLY A 31 -3.67 -16.36 -7.49
N LYS A 32 -5.00 -16.58 -7.52
CA LYS A 32 -5.90 -16.07 -8.56
C LYS A 32 -5.99 -14.54 -8.52
N ILE A 33 -6.06 -13.95 -7.31
CA ILE A 33 -6.09 -12.50 -7.13
C ILE A 33 -4.77 -11.88 -7.63
N ILE A 34 -3.61 -12.45 -7.28
CA ILE A 34 -2.30 -11.99 -7.77
C ILE A 34 -2.25 -12.02 -9.30
N ASP A 35 -2.66 -13.14 -9.93
CA ASP A 35 -2.67 -13.23 -11.39
C ASP A 35 -3.61 -12.20 -12.02
N ALA A 36 -4.81 -12.03 -11.49
CA ALA A 36 -5.78 -11.04 -11.99
C ALA A 36 -5.24 -9.59 -11.89
N GLN A 37 -4.48 -9.26 -10.84
CA GLN A 37 -3.82 -7.95 -10.72
C GLN A 37 -2.79 -7.75 -11.84
N ILE A 38 -1.94 -8.74 -12.05
CA ILE A 38 -0.88 -8.67 -13.08
C ILE A 38 -1.48 -8.64 -14.49
N ASP A 39 -2.47 -9.47 -14.76
CA ASP A 39 -3.20 -9.51 -16.05
C ASP A 39 -3.95 -8.19 -16.30
N GLY A 40 -4.42 -7.53 -15.25
CA GLY A 40 -5.01 -6.20 -15.27
C GLY A 40 -4.00 -5.06 -15.44
N GLY A 41 -2.69 -5.35 -15.52
CA GLY A 41 -1.65 -4.37 -15.81
C GLY A 41 -1.17 -3.57 -14.60
N ILE A 42 -1.31 -4.11 -13.38
CA ILE A 42 -0.75 -3.44 -12.19
C ILE A 42 0.78 -3.35 -12.26
N ASP A 43 1.36 -2.26 -11.76
CA ASP A 43 2.80 -2.00 -11.85
C ASP A 43 3.63 -2.57 -10.70
N ALA A 44 3.00 -2.91 -9.57
CA ALA A 44 3.62 -3.58 -8.43
C ALA A 44 2.57 -4.18 -7.48
N ILE A 45 2.99 -5.10 -6.62
CA ILE A 45 2.15 -5.69 -5.56
C ILE A 45 2.75 -5.40 -4.20
N VAL A 46 1.93 -4.87 -3.29
CA VAL A 46 2.28 -4.67 -1.87
C VAL A 46 1.57 -5.75 -1.06
N VAL A 47 2.34 -6.71 -0.55
CA VAL A 47 1.84 -7.83 0.26
C VAL A 47 1.99 -7.54 1.76
N ALA A 48 1.09 -8.09 2.56
CA ALA A 48 1.10 -7.98 4.02
C ALA A 48 1.18 -6.51 4.51
N GLY A 49 0.45 -5.61 3.82
CA GLY A 49 0.18 -4.26 4.29
C GLY A 49 -1.07 -4.22 5.18
N THR A 50 -1.57 -3.00 5.44
CA THR A 50 -2.82 -2.79 6.19
C THR A 50 -4.01 -3.50 5.54
N THR A 51 -4.15 -3.38 4.22
CA THR A 51 -5.21 -4.02 3.43
C THR A 51 -5.08 -5.55 3.43
N GLY A 52 -3.87 -6.06 3.56
CA GLY A 52 -3.56 -7.49 3.70
C GLY A 52 -3.69 -8.02 5.13
N GLU A 53 -4.27 -7.25 6.07
CA GLU A 53 -4.53 -7.64 7.47
C GLU A 53 -3.27 -8.12 8.23
N ALA A 54 -2.11 -7.54 7.92
CA ALA A 54 -0.83 -7.94 8.51
C ALA A 54 -0.81 -7.97 10.05
N ALA A 55 -1.62 -7.11 10.70
CA ALA A 55 -1.68 -7.02 12.16
C ALA A 55 -2.24 -8.28 12.86
N THR A 56 -2.93 -9.15 12.13
CA THR A 56 -3.57 -10.37 12.65
C THR A 56 -2.97 -11.66 12.08
N LEU A 57 -1.94 -11.55 11.24
CA LEU A 57 -1.15 -12.69 10.80
C LEU A 57 -0.21 -13.14 11.94
N THR A 58 -0.05 -14.45 12.14
CA THR A 58 1.05 -14.95 12.95
C THR A 58 2.38 -14.67 12.26
N HIS A 59 3.50 -14.82 12.94
CA HIS A 59 4.81 -14.65 12.33
C HIS A 59 4.99 -15.57 11.11
N GLU A 60 4.63 -16.84 11.26
CA GLU A 60 4.73 -17.87 10.22
C GLU A 60 3.84 -17.53 9.02
N GLU A 61 2.61 -17.10 9.25
CA GLU A 61 1.69 -16.70 8.18
C GLU A 61 2.18 -15.46 7.45
N HIS A 62 2.74 -14.49 8.18
CA HIS A 62 3.29 -13.27 7.57
C HIS A 62 4.48 -13.61 6.65
N CYS A 63 5.40 -14.43 7.15
CA CYS A 63 6.54 -14.93 6.38
C CYS A 63 6.08 -15.71 5.14
N GLU A 64 5.17 -16.68 5.31
CA GLU A 64 4.69 -17.51 4.20
C GLU A 64 3.89 -16.69 3.17
N CYS A 65 3.12 -15.68 3.61
CA CYS A 65 2.38 -14.78 2.72
C CYS A 65 3.33 -13.98 1.81
N ILE A 66 4.43 -13.47 2.35
CA ILE A 66 5.46 -12.77 1.58
C ILE A 66 6.13 -13.73 0.59
N LYS A 67 6.60 -14.88 1.07
CA LYS A 67 7.26 -15.90 0.23
C LYS A 67 6.36 -16.36 -0.91
N TYR A 68 5.11 -16.74 -0.59
CA TYR A 68 4.13 -17.17 -1.59
C TYR A 68 3.91 -16.10 -2.66
N THR A 69 3.80 -14.82 -2.25
CA THR A 69 3.60 -13.73 -3.20
C THR A 69 4.80 -13.56 -4.13
N VAL A 70 6.04 -13.61 -3.60
CA VAL A 70 7.27 -13.54 -4.41
C VAL A 70 7.33 -14.69 -5.42
N GLU A 71 7.10 -15.92 -4.97
CA GLU A 71 7.09 -17.11 -5.82
C GLU A 71 5.99 -17.04 -6.89
N LYS A 72 4.78 -16.62 -6.49
CA LYS A 72 3.63 -16.54 -7.41
C LYS A 72 3.78 -15.44 -8.45
N VAL A 73 4.29 -14.27 -8.04
CA VAL A 73 4.58 -13.16 -8.98
C VAL A 73 5.69 -13.52 -9.94
N ALA A 74 6.70 -14.29 -9.50
CA ALA A 74 7.79 -14.80 -10.33
C ALA A 74 8.50 -13.71 -11.18
N GLY A 75 8.71 -12.53 -10.60
CA GLY A 75 9.40 -11.40 -11.24
C GLY A 75 8.62 -10.67 -12.34
N ARG A 76 7.32 -10.97 -12.51
CA ARG A 76 6.47 -10.27 -13.51
C ARG A 76 6.27 -8.79 -13.19
N VAL A 77 6.16 -8.45 -11.91
CA VAL A 77 6.13 -7.09 -11.36
C VAL A 77 6.90 -7.05 -10.04
N PRO A 78 7.33 -5.87 -9.54
CA PRO A 78 7.95 -5.78 -8.22
C PRO A 78 7.01 -6.21 -7.08
N VAL A 79 7.56 -6.93 -6.10
CA VAL A 79 6.89 -7.30 -4.85
C VAL A 79 7.45 -6.46 -3.70
N ILE A 80 6.57 -5.72 -3.04
CA ILE A 80 6.89 -4.85 -1.90
C ILE A 80 6.32 -5.50 -0.64
N ALA A 81 7.18 -5.89 0.29
CA ALA A 81 6.76 -6.56 1.53
C ALA A 81 6.46 -5.55 2.64
N GLY A 82 5.28 -5.59 3.20
CA GLY A 82 4.91 -4.83 4.40
C GLY A 82 5.51 -5.49 5.63
N THR A 83 6.60 -4.94 6.16
CA THR A 83 7.34 -5.51 7.30
C THR A 83 7.47 -4.55 8.48
N GLY A 84 6.90 -3.33 8.36
CA GLY A 84 6.91 -2.36 9.44
C GLY A 84 6.15 -2.83 10.68
N SER A 85 6.73 -2.63 11.85
CA SER A 85 6.15 -2.99 13.14
C SER A 85 6.34 -1.87 14.17
N ASN A 86 5.54 -1.88 15.23
CA ASN A 86 5.75 -1.07 16.43
C ASN A 86 6.77 -1.69 17.40
N ASP A 87 7.26 -2.89 17.12
CA ASP A 87 8.45 -3.50 17.69
C ASP A 87 9.56 -3.51 16.63
N THR A 88 10.62 -2.72 16.87
CA THR A 88 11.74 -2.58 15.94
C THR A 88 12.46 -3.91 15.68
N ALA A 89 12.63 -4.75 16.71
CA ALA A 89 13.34 -6.03 16.57
C ALA A 89 12.54 -6.98 15.68
N TYR A 90 11.24 -7.07 15.91
CA TYR A 90 10.34 -7.88 15.08
C TYR A 90 10.26 -7.37 13.63
N GLY A 91 10.16 -6.04 13.43
CA GLY A 91 10.18 -5.45 12.10
C GLY A 91 11.48 -5.75 11.32
N ILE A 92 12.62 -5.77 12.00
CA ILE A 92 13.91 -6.16 11.41
C ILE A 92 13.92 -7.64 11.01
N GLU A 93 13.44 -8.52 11.88
CA GLU A 93 13.35 -9.95 11.61
C GLU A 93 12.51 -10.23 10.35
N LEU A 94 11.31 -9.69 10.27
CA LEU A 94 10.44 -9.78 9.08
C LEU A 94 11.11 -9.19 7.83
N SER A 95 11.78 -8.05 7.98
CA SER A 95 12.45 -7.37 6.87
C SER A 95 13.62 -8.20 6.31
N LYS A 96 14.40 -8.84 7.17
CA LYS A 96 15.46 -9.78 6.76
C LYS A 96 14.89 -10.96 6.00
N TYR A 97 13.84 -11.57 6.56
CA TYR A 97 13.18 -12.68 5.88
C TYR A 97 12.63 -12.27 4.50
N ALA A 98 11.99 -11.11 4.39
CA ALA A 98 11.51 -10.59 3.10
C ALA A 98 12.66 -10.41 2.08
N CYS A 99 13.83 -9.93 2.53
CA CYS A 99 15.03 -9.85 1.69
C CYS A 99 15.51 -11.21 1.23
N GLU A 100 15.56 -12.19 2.15
CA GLU A 100 16.01 -13.57 1.87
C GLU A 100 15.14 -14.29 0.86
N VAL A 101 13.81 -14.14 0.95
CA VAL A 101 12.87 -14.76 -0.01
C VAL A 101 12.73 -14.00 -1.32
N GLY A 102 13.39 -12.85 -1.48
CA GLY A 102 13.51 -12.14 -2.75
C GLY A 102 12.48 -11.04 -3.00
N ALA A 103 11.87 -10.45 -1.97
CA ALA A 103 11.09 -9.24 -2.14
C ALA A 103 11.96 -8.12 -2.75
N ASP A 104 11.36 -7.27 -3.59
CA ASP A 104 12.08 -6.19 -4.30
C ASP A 104 12.25 -4.94 -3.44
N ALA A 105 11.33 -4.70 -2.50
CA ALA A 105 11.37 -3.57 -1.57
C ALA A 105 10.61 -3.88 -0.28
N LEU A 106 10.84 -3.03 0.73
CA LEU A 106 10.19 -3.10 2.03
C LEU A 106 9.28 -1.88 2.23
N LEU A 107 8.07 -2.10 2.76
CA LEU A 107 7.17 -1.02 3.20
C LEU A 107 7.14 -0.98 4.71
N LEU A 108 7.66 0.11 5.29
CA LEU A 108 7.78 0.30 6.73
C LEU A 108 6.80 1.36 7.24
N VAL A 109 5.72 0.94 7.87
CA VAL A 109 4.78 1.85 8.54
C VAL A 109 5.41 2.48 9.78
N THR A 110 5.02 3.71 10.12
CA THR A 110 5.42 4.32 11.40
C THR A 110 4.94 3.47 12.58
N PRO A 111 5.73 3.40 13.69
CA PRO A 111 5.28 2.69 14.89
C PRO A 111 3.91 3.18 15.34
N TYR A 112 2.96 2.27 15.47
CA TYR A 112 1.59 2.50 15.90
C TYR A 112 1.44 2.17 17.38
N TYR A 113 0.46 2.79 18.04
CA TYR A 113 0.09 2.60 19.44
C TYR A 113 1.14 3.14 20.44
N ASN A 114 2.33 2.54 20.54
CA ASN A 114 3.40 2.98 21.45
C ASN A 114 4.06 4.29 20.97
N LYS A 115 3.84 4.70 19.72
CA LYS A 115 4.34 5.95 19.11
C LYS A 115 5.86 6.08 19.24
N ALA A 116 6.42 7.11 18.65
CA ALA A 116 7.83 7.43 18.81
C ALA A 116 8.03 8.94 18.79
N ASN A 117 8.99 9.44 19.55
CA ASN A 117 9.48 10.79 19.34
C ASN A 117 10.39 10.84 18.09
N PRO A 118 10.69 12.03 17.54
CA PRO A 118 11.48 12.15 16.31
C PRO A 118 12.80 11.36 16.33
N LYS A 119 13.55 11.38 17.44
CA LYS A 119 14.81 10.64 17.56
C LYS A 119 14.61 9.11 17.54
N GLY A 120 13.58 8.63 18.21
CA GLY A 120 13.22 7.21 18.22
C GLY A 120 12.76 6.74 16.84
N LEU A 121 11.96 7.56 16.15
CA LEU A 121 11.47 7.26 14.80
C LEU A 121 12.62 7.17 13.79
N ILE A 122 13.56 8.12 13.82
CA ILE A 122 14.77 8.08 13.00
C ILE A 122 15.56 6.79 13.27
N LYS A 123 15.84 6.48 14.55
CA LYS A 123 16.60 5.27 14.91
C LYS A 123 15.90 3.99 14.48
N ASN A 124 14.57 3.92 14.58
CA ASN A 124 13.78 2.77 14.17
C ASN A 124 13.97 2.47 12.66
N PHE A 125 13.81 3.47 11.81
CA PHE A 125 13.96 3.28 10.37
C PHE A 125 15.41 3.07 9.94
N LEU A 126 16.35 3.83 10.48
CA LEU A 126 17.79 3.68 10.16
C LEU A 126 18.29 2.29 10.55
N ARG A 127 17.93 1.80 11.75
CA ARG A 127 18.35 0.46 12.19
C ARG A 127 17.82 -0.63 11.28
N THR A 128 16.56 -0.54 10.83
CA THR A 128 16.01 -1.51 9.85
C THR A 128 16.76 -1.40 8.53
N ALA A 129 17.05 -0.18 8.07
CA ALA A 129 17.78 0.05 6.84
C ALA A 129 19.24 -0.46 6.90
N ASP A 130 19.92 -0.32 8.04
CA ASP A 130 21.28 -0.81 8.22
C ASP A 130 21.36 -2.35 8.20
N GLU A 131 20.29 -3.03 8.65
CA GLU A 131 20.25 -4.49 8.78
C GLU A 131 19.63 -5.22 7.59
N THR A 132 19.22 -4.50 6.54
CA THR A 132 18.60 -5.05 5.32
C THR A 132 19.33 -4.59 4.06
N ASP A 133 19.08 -5.20 2.92
CA ASP A 133 19.76 -4.88 1.65
C ASP A 133 18.81 -4.36 0.55
N LYS A 134 17.51 -4.27 0.84
CA LYS A 134 16.48 -3.82 -0.12
C LYS A 134 16.13 -2.34 0.05
N PRO A 135 15.62 -1.68 -1.01
CA PRO A 135 15.09 -0.34 -0.90
C PRO A 135 13.86 -0.30 0.01
N ILE A 136 13.72 0.81 0.72
CA ILE A 136 12.69 1.02 1.74
C ILE A 136 11.75 2.15 1.31
N ILE A 137 10.45 1.88 1.42
CA ILE A 137 9.36 2.84 1.33
C ILE A 137 8.89 3.14 2.76
N LEU A 138 9.03 4.37 3.22
CA LEU A 138 8.42 4.81 4.47
C LEU A 138 6.91 4.93 4.29
N TYR A 139 6.13 4.49 5.27
CA TYR A 139 4.68 4.63 5.21
C TYR A 139 4.16 5.52 6.33
N ASN A 140 3.67 6.70 5.93
CA ASN A 140 3.10 7.71 6.82
C ASN A 140 1.57 7.68 6.76
N VAL A 141 0.92 7.24 7.83
CA VAL A 141 -0.54 7.13 7.96
C VAL A 141 -1.00 7.51 9.36
N PRO A 142 -0.88 8.79 9.75
CA PRO A 142 -1.11 9.23 11.13
C PRO A 142 -2.52 8.97 11.65
N SER A 143 -3.52 8.89 10.78
CA SER A 143 -4.91 8.52 11.15
C SER A 143 -5.02 7.12 11.75
N ARG A 144 -4.11 6.20 11.40
CA ARG A 144 -4.08 4.83 11.93
C ARG A 144 -3.05 4.65 13.04
N THR A 145 -1.89 5.26 12.89
CA THR A 145 -0.76 5.03 13.79
C THR A 145 -0.71 6.00 14.96
N GLY A 146 -1.33 7.17 14.82
CA GLY A 146 -1.15 8.28 15.76
C GLY A 146 0.29 8.84 15.76
N CYS A 147 1.10 8.48 14.76
CA CYS A 147 2.48 8.92 14.58
C CYS A 147 2.65 9.51 13.19
N ASN A 148 3.12 10.76 13.10
CA ASN A 148 3.37 11.45 11.84
C ASN A 148 4.87 11.67 11.63
N ILE A 149 5.36 11.48 10.42
CA ILE A 149 6.75 11.77 10.06
C ILE A 149 6.85 13.27 9.75
N SER A 150 7.58 14.02 10.56
CA SER A 150 7.79 15.45 10.33
C SER A 150 8.91 15.70 9.30
N LEU A 151 8.92 16.87 8.67
CA LEU A 151 9.95 17.25 7.69
C LEU A 151 11.39 17.10 8.20
N PRO A 152 11.74 17.50 9.45
CA PRO A 152 13.09 17.25 10.00
C PRO A 152 13.44 15.75 10.04
N VAL A 153 12.47 14.86 10.30
CA VAL A 153 12.68 13.41 10.28
C VAL A 153 12.90 12.91 8.86
N TYR A 154 12.10 13.34 7.89
CA TYR A 154 12.30 13.01 6.47
C TYR A 154 13.68 13.44 5.98
N ARG A 155 14.13 14.66 6.30
CA ARG A 155 15.48 15.16 5.93
C ARG A 155 16.60 14.30 6.48
N GLU A 156 16.45 13.78 7.72
CA GLU A 156 17.45 12.90 8.30
C GLU A 156 17.45 11.54 7.63
N LEU A 157 16.27 10.95 7.40
CA LEU A 157 16.12 9.66 6.75
C LEU A 157 16.55 9.67 5.28
N ALA A 158 16.40 10.80 4.58
CA ALA A 158 16.84 11.00 3.19
C ALA A 158 18.37 10.84 2.99
N LYS A 159 19.15 10.90 4.07
CA LYS A 159 20.61 10.69 4.01
C LYS A 159 21.00 9.23 3.84
N HIS A 160 20.07 8.30 4.15
CA HIS A 160 20.33 6.87 4.03
C HIS A 160 20.03 6.35 2.64
N GLU A 161 20.99 5.67 2.00
CA GLU A 161 20.92 5.25 0.60
C GLU A 161 19.76 4.28 0.27
N ARG A 162 19.29 3.48 1.25
CA ARG A 162 18.21 2.51 1.06
C ARG A 162 16.81 3.06 1.34
N ILE A 163 16.70 4.21 2.01
CA ILE A 163 15.40 4.85 2.23
C ILE A 163 15.11 5.75 1.04
N VAL A 164 14.36 5.23 0.07
CA VAL A 164 14.27 5.82 -1.27
C VAL A 164 12.88 6.36 -1.62
N ALA A 165 11.86 6.01 -0.84
CA ALA A 165 10.49 6.39 -1.16
C ALA A 165 9.62 6.60 0.08
N VAL A 166 8.48 7.26 -0.16
CA VAL A 166 7.43 7.49 0.84
C VAL A 166 6.07 7.13 0.24
N LYS A 167 5.31 6.27 0.94
CA LYS A 167 3.86 6.16 0.79
C LYS A 167 3.22 7.18 1.73
N GLU A 168 2.67 8.25 1.17
CA GLU A 168 2.08 9.33 1.96
C GLU A 168 0.54 9.20 1.99
N ALA A 169 0.01 8.96 3.18
CA ALA A 169 -1.40 8.74 3.43
C ALA A 169 -1.96 9.60 4.58
N SER A 170 -1.35 10.76 4.84
CA SER A 170 -1.87 11.71 5.84
C SER A 170 -3.17 12.38 5.39
N GLY A 171 -3.41 12.45 4.07
CA GLY A 171 -4.52 13.19 3.49
C GLY A 171 -4.32 14.71 3.48
N ASN A 172 -3.19 15.22 3.97
CA ASN A 172 -2.89 16.64 4.05
C ASN A 172 -2.03 17.10 2.87
N LEU A 173 -2.68 17.59 1.81
CA LEU A 173 -2.00 18.05 0.59
C LEU A 173 -1.00 19.18 0.83
N SER A 174 -1.22 20.06 1.83
CA SER A 174 -0.24 21.10 2.18
C SER A 174 1.06 20.49 2.70
N SER A 175 0.96 19.53 3.64
CA SER A 175 2.14 18.82 4.16
C SER A 175 2.82 17.96 3.10
N ILE A 176 2.05 17.41 2.14
CA ILE A 176 2.59 16.68 1.00
C ILE A 176 3.38 17.62 0.08
N ALA A 177 2.85 18.81 -0.20
CA ALA A 177 3.56 19.81 -1.00
C ALA A 177 4.87 20.26 -0.34
N GLU A 178 4.87 20.45 0.99
CA GLU A 178 6.09 20.74 1.76
C GLU A 178 7.10 19.59 1.66
N LEU A 179 6.65 18.32 1.73
CA LEU A 179 7.50 17.15 1.56
C LEU A 179 8.14 17.12 0.18
N PHE A 180 7.38 17.40 -0.89
CA PHE A 180 7.93 17.51 -2.25
C PHE A 180 8.97 18.64 -2.36
N ALA A 181 8.64 19.82 -1.83
CA ALA A 181 9.53 20.99 -1.91
C ALA A 181 10.89 20.74 -1.20
N GLU A 182 10.91 19.99 -0.11
CA GLU A 182 12.10 19.80 0.70
C GLU A 182 12.83 18.48 0.45
N CYS A 183 12.11 17.43 0.07
CA CYS A 183 12.65 16.08 -0.03
C CYS A 183 12.32 15.37 -1.36
N GLY A 184 11.64 16.00 -2.30
CA GLY A 184 11.25 15.39 -3.57
C GLY A 184 12.43 14.95 -4.45
N ASP A 185 13.60 15.54 -4.29
CA ASP A 185 14.83 15.12 -4.99
C ASP A 185 15.45 13.84 -4.40
N TYR A 186 15.02 13.44 -3.21
CA TYR A 186 15.58 12.29 -2.48
C TYR A 186 14.64 11.10 -2.43
N PHE A 187 13.33 11.35 -2.47
CA PHE A 187 12.30 10.31 -2.35
C PHE A 187 11.39 10.26 -3.57
N ASP A 188 11.11 9.05 -4.03
CA ASP A 188 9.90 8.80 -4.78
C ASP A 188 8.69 8.88 -3.85
N ILE A 189 7.70 9.71 -4.17
CA ILE A 189 6.53 9.89 -3.33
C ILE A 189 5.33 9.27 -4.04
N TYR A 190 4.67 8.32 -3.35
CA TYR A 190 3.46 7.65 -3.80
C TYR A 190 2.28 8.10 -2.96
N SER A 191 1.14 8.35 -3.60
CA SER A 191 -0.11 8.51 -2.84
C SER A 191 -0.45 7.20 -2.12
N GLY A 192 -0.85 7.31 -0.86
CA GLY A 192 -1.43 6.21 -0.10
C GLY A 192 -2.96 6.26 -0.08
N ASN A 193 -3.56 7.27 -0.73
CA ASN A 193 -4.99 7.53 -0.79
C ASN A 193 -5.45 7.59 -2.25
N ASP A 194 -6.43 6.75 -2.61
CA ASP A 194 -6.94 6.67 -3.98
C ASP A 194 -7.64 7.96 -4.44
N ASP A 195 -8.24 8.73 -3.55
CA ASP A 195 -8.86 10.02 -3.83
C ASP A 195 -7.86 11.16 -4.06
N GLN A 196 -6.57 10.93 -3.83
CA GLN A 196 -5.51 11.94 -3.95
C GLN A 196 -4.42 11.56 -4.97
N ILE A 197 -4.67 10.62 -5.87
CA ILE A 197 -3.69 10.21 -6.89
C ILE A 197 -3.27 11.42 -7.73
N VAL A 198 -4.22 12.08 -8.38
CA VAL A 198 -3.95 13.22 -9.28
C VAL A 198 -3.27 14.39 -8.55
N PRO A 199 -3.76 14.88 -7.40
CA PRO A 199 -3.07 15.94 -6.65
C PRO A 199 -1.62 15.61 -6.29
N VAL A 200 -1.34 14.37 -5.83
CA VAL A 200 0.01 13.95 -5.45
C VAL A 200 0.90 13.83 -6.69
N MET A 201 0.40 13.22 -7.77
CA MET A 201 1.19 13.04 -8.99
C MET A 201 1.43 14.35 -9.72
N SER A 202 0.53 15.34 -9.60
CA SER A 202 0.75 16.69 -10.18
C SER A 202 1.92 17.45 -9.54
N LEU A 203 2.31 17.08 -8.32
CA LEU A 203 3.49 17.61 -7.63
C LEU A 203 4.78 16.85 -7.97
N GLY A 204 4.73 15.82 -8.82
CA GLY A 204 5.87 14.99 -9.20
C GLY A 204 5.84 13.58 -8.58
N GLY A 205 4.73 13.17 -7.98
CA GLY A 205 4.52 11.82 -7.45
C GLY A 205 4.70 10.75 -8.51
N LYS A 206 5.16 9.57 -8.09
CA LYS A 206 5.48 8.45 -8.99
C LYS A 206 4.31 7.50 -9.21
N GLY A 207 3.23 7.65 -8.44
CA GLY A 207 2.05 6.78 -8.54
C GLY A 207 1.29 6.66 -7.22
N VAL A 208 0.63 5.54 -7.06
CA VAL A 208 -0.21 5.21 -5.90
C VAL A 208 0.07 3.80 -5.37
N ILE A 209 -0.06 3.62 -4.06
CA ILE A 209 -0.23 2.29 -3.44
C ILE A 209 -1.70 2.21 -3.02
N SER A 210 -2.49 1.54 -3.85
CA SER A 210 -3.94 1.67 -4.00
C SER A 210 -4.72 0.56 -3.29
N VAL A 211 -5.92 0.87 -2.84
CA VAL A 211 -6.98 -0.09 -2.46
C VAL A 211 -7.95 -0.33 -3.61
N LEU A 212 -8.31 0.72 -4.36
CA LEU A 212 -9.19 0.66 -5.52
C LEU A 212 -8.72 -0.38 -6.54
N SER A 213 -7.42 -0.48 -6.74
CA SER A 213 -6.79 -1.41 -7.69
C SER A 213 -7.10 -2.90 -7.42
N ASN A 214 -7.49 -3.28 -6.20
CA ASN A 214 -7.97 -4.66 -5.94
C ASN A 214 -9.18 -5.02 -6.81
N LEU A 215 -10.01 -4.03 -7.18
CA LEU A 215 -11.21 -4.18 -8.03
C LEU A 215 -10.95 -3.76 -9.47
N LEU A 216 -10.21 -2.69 -9.66
CA LEU A 216 -10.00 -1.98 -10.93
C LEU A 216 -8.50 -1.73 -11.18
N PRO A 217 -7.70 -2.81 -11.39
CA PRO A 217 -6.26 -2.65 -11.61
C PRO A 217 -5.93 -1.87 -12.89
N ALA A 218 -6.61 -2.16 -14.00
CA ALA A 218 -6.36 -1.51 -15.29
C ALA A 218 -6.70 -0.02 -15.26
N GLU A 219 -7.82 0.35 -14.66
CA GLU A 219 -8.28 1.73 -14.56
C GLU A 219 -7.37 2.53 -13.61
N THR A 220 -6.90 1.91 -12.52
CA THR A 220 -5.98 2.57 -11.60
C THR A 220 -4.60 2.79 -12.24
N HIS A 221 -4.10 1.78 -12.98
CA HIS A 221 -2.89 1.92 -13.80
C HIS A 221 -3.05 3.05 -14.83
N GLN A 222 -4.15 3.04 -15.60
CA GLN A 222 -4.39 4.03 -16.64
C GLN A 222 -4.48 5.46 -16.08
N LEU A 223 -5.14 5.65 -14.93
CA LEU A 223 -5.18 6.94 -14.25
C LEU A 223 -3.79 7.45 -13.92
N CYS A 224 -2.94 6.60 -13.36
CA CYS A 224 -1.55 6.95 -13.09
C CYS A 224 -0.77 7.22 -14.37
N GLN A 225 -0.98 6.43 -15.44
CA GLN A 225 -0.32 6.61 -16.71
C GLN A 225 -0.66 7.97 -17.33
N HIS A 226 -1.93 8.39 -17.29
CA HIS A 226 -2.30 9.75 -17.72
C HIS A 226 -1.54 10.83 -16.96
N CYS A 227 -1.34 10.68 -15.65
CA CYS A 227 -0.52 11.63 -14.89
C CYS A 227 0.95 11.62 -15.32
N LEU A 228 1.53 10.43 -15.55
CA LEU A 228 2.93 10.27 -15.98
C LEU A 228 3.18 10.87 -17.37
N ASP A 229 2.18 10.78 -18.26
CA ASP A 229 2.23 11.35 -19.61
C ASP A 229 1.92 12.86 -19.63
N GLY A 230 1.62 13.47 -18.48
CA GLY A 230 1.26 14.89 -18.39
C GLY A 230 -0.20 15.21 -18.76
N ASN A 231 -1.03 14.19 -19.00
CA ASN A 231 -2.44 14.31 -19.38
C ASN A 231 -3.35 14.50 -18.15
N PHE A 232 -3.07 15.49 -17.33
CA PHE A 232 -3.77 15.73 -16.06
C PHE A 232 -5.28 16.00 -16.21
N ALA A 233 -5.73 16.50 -17.35
CA ALA A 233 -7.16 16.71 -17.59
C ALA A 233 -7.92 15.37 -17.65
N GLU A 234 -7.38 14.37 -18.38
CA GLU A 234 -7.98 13.03 -18.44
C GLU A 234 -7.82 12.29 -17.10
N ALA A 235 -6.66 12.40 -16.45
CA ALA A 235 -6.46 11.83 -15.13
C ALA A 235 -7.48 12.38 -14.11
N ALA A 236 -7.72 13.69 -14.09
CA ALA A 236 -8.70 14.32 -13.21
C ALA A 236 -10.13 13.85 -13.50
N LYS A 237 -10.48 13.66 -14.77
CA LYS A 237 -11.77 13.12 -15.17
C LYS A 237 -11.96 11.70 -14.62
N MET A 238 -10.97 10.81 -14.79
CA MET A 238 -11.00 9.45 -14.24
C MET A 238 -11.06 9.46 -12.71
N GLN A 239 -10.23 10.29 -12.05
CA GLN A 239 -10.25 10.45 -10.59
C GLN A 239 -11.64 10.79 -10.07
N LEU A 240 -12.33 11.73 -10.72
CA LEU A 240 -13.67 12.17 -10.34
C LEU A 240 -14.74 11.12 -10.69
N GLU A 241 -14.57 10.42 -11.80
CA GLU A 241 -15.43 9.31 -12.21
C GLU A 241 -15.45 8.20 -11.16
N TYR A 242 -14.28 7.79 -10.64
CA TYR A 242 -14.18 6.72 -9.64
C TYR A 242 -14.34 7.18 -8.19
N LEU A 243 -14.46 8.50 -7.93
CA LEU A 243 -14.49 9.04 -6.57
C LEU A 243 -15.60 8.44 -5.70
N LYS A 244 -16.77 8.18 -6.29
CA LYS A 244 -17.90 7.58 -5.55
C LYS A 244 -17.59 6.13 -5.11
N LEU A 245 -16.94 5.35 -5.97
CA LEU A 245 -16.50 3.99 -5.64
C LEU A 245 -15.37 4.01 -4.61
N ILE A 246 -14.38 4.89 -4.78
CA ILE A 246 -13.31 5.10 -3.80
C ILE A 246 -13.91 5.37 -2.42
N ASN A 247 -14.82 6.34 -2.32
CA ASN A 247 -15.47 6.68 -1.05
C ASN A 247 -16.28 5.51 -0.46
N ALA A 248 -16.89 4.66 -1.29
CA ALA A 248 -17.59 3.48 -0.83
C ALA A 248 -16.62 2.42 -0.27
N LEU A 249 -15.41 2.30 -0.81
CA LEU A 249 -14.36 1.40 -0.32
C LEU A 249 -13.72 1.86 1.00
N PHE A 250 -14.01 3.08 1.44
CA PHE A 250 -13.52 3.64 2.71
C PHE A 250 -14.65 4.11 3.64
N CYS A 251 -15.91 3.69 3.38
CA CYS A 251 -17.04 4.06 4.24
C CYS A 251 -17.00 3.35 5.61
N GLU A 252 -16.22 2.29 5.73
CA GLU A 252 -15.81 1.65 6.98
C GLU A 252 -14.29 1.44 6.98
N VAL A 253 -13.78 0.85 8.05
CA VAL A 253 -12.33 0.59 8.20
C VAL A 253 -11.84 -0.33 7.08
N ASN A 254 -10.89 0.14 6.26
CA ASN A 254 -10.20 -0.71 5.29
C ASN A 254 -9.41 -1.82 6.02
N PRO A 255 -9.55 -3.13 5.62
CA PRO A 255 -10.05 -3.63 4.35
C PRO A 255 -11.51 -4.12 4.32
N ILE A 256 -12.35 -3.82 5.30
CA ILE A 256 -13.73 -4.36 5.36
C ILE A 256 -14.49 -4.13 4.04
N PRO A 257 -14.61 -2.89 3.51
CA PRO A 257 -15.38 -2.69 2.28
C PRO A 257 -14.75 -3.34 1.04
N VAL A 258 -13.42 -3.30 0.88
CA VAL A 258 -12.77 -3.88 -0.29
C VAL A 258 -12.86 -5.40 -0.30
N LYS A 259 -12.71 -6.08 0.83
CA LYS A 259 -12.91 -7.54 0.92
C LYS A 259 -14.38 -7.92 0.68
N THR A 260 -15.32 -7.13 1.21
CA THR A 260 -16.76 -7.30 0.90
C THR A 260 -17.02 -7.17 -0.62
N ALA A 261 -16.44 -6.18 -1.27
CA ALA A 261 -16.58 -6.02 -2.72
C ALA A 261 -15.97 -7.19 -3.49
N MET A 262 -14.78 -7.66 -3.12
CA MET A 262 -14.13 -8.80 -3.74
C MET A 262 -14.89 -10.11 -3.54
N ASN A 263 -15.50 -10.30 -2.35
CA ASN A 263 -16.40 -11.43 -2.11
C ASN A 263 -17.63 -11.39 -3.02
N LEU A 264 -18.26 -10.22 -3.17
CA LEU A 264 -19.40 -10.03 -4.08
C LEU A 264 -19.04 -10.33 -5.54
N LEU A 265 -17.78 -10.13 -5.92
CA LEU A 265 -17.24 -10.49 -7.24
C LEU A 265 -16.82 -11.98 -7.34
N GLY A 266 -16.91 -12.74 -6.26
CA GLY A 266 -16.50 -14.15 -6.20
C GLY A 266 -14.98 -14.37 -6.19
N ALA A 267 -14.19 -13.34 -5.89
CA ALA A 267 -12.73 -13.41 -5.88
C ALA A 267 -12.16 -14.07 -4.61
N CYS A 268 -12.84 -13.93 -3.46
CA CYS A 268 -12.45 -14.55 -2.19
C CYS A 268 -13.66 -14.75 -1.27
N ASP A 269 -13.46 -15.53 -0.20
CA ASP A 269 -14.42 -15.60 0.91
C ASP A 269 -14.48 -14.27 1.67
N ILE A 270 -15.60 -14.01 2.37
CA ILE A 270 -15.78 -12.77 3.17
C ILE A 270 -14.97 -12.77 4.45
N GLU A 271 -14.42 -13.89 4.86
CA GLU A 271 -13.77 -14.07 6.15
C GLU A 271 -12.69 -13.03 6.42
N MET A 272 -12.78 -12.40 7.59
CA MET A 272 -11.80 -11.48 8.16
C MET A 272 -11.41 -11.94 9.56
N ARG A 273 -10.29 -11.45 10.07
CA ARG A 273 -9.87 -11.78 11.45
C ARG A 273 -10.20 -10.65 12.41
N LEU A 274 -10.78 -11.00 13.55
CA LEU A 274 -11.03 -10.01 14.61
C LEU A 274 -9.75 -9.21 14.93
N PRO A 275 -9.84 -7.89 15.16
CA PRO A 275 -11.06 -7.15 15.46
C PRO A 275 -11.88 -6.70 14.24
N LEU A 276 -11.48 -7.04 13.01
CA LEU A 276 -12.28 -6.78 11.82
C LEU A 276 -13.38 -7.84 11.70
N ASP A 277 -14.54 -7.41 11.25
CA ASP A 277 -15.73 -8.25 11.11
C ASP A 277 -16.51 -7.84 9.86
N GLU A 278 -17.60 -8.51 9.57
CA GLU A 278 -18.44 -8.22 8.41
C GLU A 278 -18.92 -6.77 8.40
N MET A 279 -19.11 -6.25 7.22
CA MET A 279 -19.59 -4.89 6.98
C MET A 279 -21.02 -4.70 7.47
N ASP A 280 -21.34 -3.55 8.05
CA ASP A 280 -22.71 -3.18 8.42
C ASP A 280 -23.65 -3.27 7.23
N ASP A 281 -24.85 -3.83 7.43
CA ASP A 281 -25.83 -4.06 6.36
C ASP A 281 -26.18 -2.81 5.56
N ALA A 282 -26.31 -1.65 6.22
CA ALA A 282 -26.61 -0.37 5.56
C ALA A 282 -25.45 0.07 4.65
N ASN A 283 -24.21 -0.07 5.09
CA ASN A 283 -23.02 0.26 4.33
C ASN A 283 -22.79 -0.75 3.21
N LYS A 284 -23.04 -2.04 3.44
CA LYS A 284 -23.00 -3.09 2.41
C LYS A 284 -24.03 -2.84 1.31
N ALA A 285 -25.26 -2.47 1.66
CA ALA A 285 -26.27 -2.09 0.67
C ALA A 285 -25.85 -0.88 -0.17
N LYS A 286 -25.23 0.12 0.46
CA LYS A 286 -24.64 1.28 -0.24
C LYS A 286 -23.51 0.87 -1.18
N LEU A 287 -22.58 0.03 -0.72
CA LEU A 287 -21.48 -0.48 -1.54
C LEU A 287 -22.01 -1.23 -2.77
N VAL A 288 -22.97 -2.15 -2.58
CA VAL A 288 -23.63 -2.89 -3.68
C VAL A 288 -24.27 -1.95 -4.68
N SER A 289 -24.99 -0.90 -4.20
CA SER A 289 -25.60 0.10 -5.10
C SER A 289 -24.55 0.81 -5.94
N VAL A 290 -23.45 1.22 -5.33
CA VAL A 290 -22.34 1.88 -6.03
C VAL A 290 -21.68 0.92 -7.02
N MET A 291 -21.38 -0.33 -6.64
CA MET A 291 -20.78 -1.31 -7.54
C MET A 291 -21.64 -1.57 -8.79
N LYS A 292 -22.98 -1.58 -8.63
CA LYS A 292 -23.92 -1.69 -9.78
C LYS A 292 -23.87 -0.49 -10.71
N GLU A 293 -23.72 0.73 -10.18
CA GLU A 293 -23.56 1.94 -11.01
C GLU A 293 -22.30 1.86 -11.89
N TYR A 294 -21.23 1.23 -11.37
CA TYR A 294 -19.99 0.96 -12.12
C TYR A 294 -20.02 -0.34 -12.93
N LYS A 295 -21.15 -1.05 -12.98
CA LYS A 295 -21.33 -2.32 -13.71
C LYS A 295 -20.35 -3.42 -13.27
N LEU A 296 -19.99 -3.42 -12.01
CA LEU A 296 -19.18 -4.46 -11.39
C LEU A 296 -20.04 -5.64 -10.90
N LEU A 297 -21.33 -5.40 -10.68
CA LEU A 297 -22.35 -6.39 -10.31
C LEU A 297 -23.52 -6.36 -11.29
#